data_29007fab5ce5566f1503ee9e4151687c
#
_entry.id   29007fab5ce5566f1503ee9e4151687c
#
_cell.length_a   1.000
_cell.length_b   1.000
_cell.length_c   1.000
_cell.angle_alpha   90.00
_cell.angle_beta   90.00
_cell.angle_gamma   90.00
#
_symmetry.space_group_name_H-M   'P 1'
#
loop_
_entity.id
_entity.type
_entity.pdbx_description
1 polymer ?
#
loop_
_entity_poly.entity_id
_entity_poly.type
_entity_poly.pdbx_seq_one_letter_code
_entity_poly.pdbx_strand_id
1 'polypeptide(L)'
;GVAPKDIDHAITLVPELLKEKEKGKICFLGITESSPIDPDQITISKAINTNYFDVIMLAFSMMNQNAKTEILPKTRSKNIATMSMFVVRSLFSVNGRLQEDIHKLVKDKQLPEWFLNEKEPLEYILKDSGANNIIDACYRYVRHQQGIDTVLFGTGNIDHLKKNIKSILNLKLFDECISKINQYFSHLKGVGLDFPERNK
;
A
#
# COMPACT_ATOMS: atom_id res chain seq x y z
N GLY A 1 10.39 0.50 10.36
CA GLY A 1 10.10 -0.78 9.70
C GLY A 1 11.29 -1.74 9.77
N VAL A 2 11.01 -3.01 9.69
CA VAL A 2 12.03 -4.07 9.66
C VAL A 2 12.47 -4.29 8.21
N ALA A 3 13.77 -4.38 7.98
CA ALA A 3 14.32 -4.69 6.66
C ALA A 3 14.42 -6.22 6.45
N PRO A 4 14.45 -6.72 5.19
CA PRO A 4 14.55 -8.16 4.91
C PRO A 4 15.75 -8.86 5.58
N LYS A 5 16.89 -8.16 5.71
CA LYS A 5 18.09 -8.68 6.36
C LYS A 5 17.96 -8.78 7.87
N ASP A 6 17.05 -8.03 8.49
CA ASP A 6 16.92 -7.88 9.95
C ASP A 6 15.74 -8.69 10.52
N ILE A 7 14.92 -9.32 9.66
CA ILE A 7 13.70 -10.01 10.12
C ILE A 7 14.02 -11.19 11.05
N ASP A 8 15.04 -11.95 10.77
CA ASP A 8 15.39 -13.11 11.59
C ASP A 8 15.84 -12.67 12.99
N HIS A 9 16.61 -11.58 13.08
CA HIS A 9 16.96 -10.97 14.37
C HIS A 9 15.72 -10.40 15.08
N ALA A 10 14.83 -9.70 14.38
CA ALA A 10 13.61 -9.18 14.98
C ALA A 10 12.73 -10.29 15.58
N ILE A 11 12.66 -11.45 14.94
CA ILE A 11 11.93 -12.62 15.46
C ILE A 11 12.53 -13.13 16.76
N THR A 12 13.86 -13.07 16.97
CA THR A 12 14.47 -13.50 18.24
C THR A 12 14.06 -12.66 19.44
N LEU A 13 13.56 -11.42 19.22
CA LEU A 13 13.09 -10.53 20.29
C LEU A 13 11.64 -10.80 20.71
N VAL A 14 10.89 -11.52 19.89
CA VAL A 14 9.46 -11.77 20.13
C VAL A 14 9.17 -12.45 21.47
N PRO A 15 9.93 -13.45 21.94
CA PRO A 15 9.68 -14.08 23.25
C PRO A 15 9.65 -13.08 24.41
N GLU A 16 10.50 -12.05 24.40
CA GLU A 16 10.49 -10.99 25.43
C GLU A 16 9.24 -10.11 25.32
N LEU A 17 8.81 -9.80 24.10
CA LEU A 17 7.58 -9.03 23.88
C LEU A 17 6.32 -9.83 24.30
N LEU A 18 6.31 -11.15 24.10
CA LEU A 18 5.21 -12.01 24.57
C LEU A 18 5.09 -12.04 26.10
N LYS A 19 6.22 -12.00 26.84
CA LYS A 19 6.19 -11.83 28.28
C LYS A 19 5.53 -10.52 28.72
N GLU A 20 5.77 -9.43 27.99
CA GLU A 20 5.13 -8.15 28.28
C GLU A 20 3.64 -8.15 27.88
N LYS A 21 3.25 -8.91 26.88
CA LYS A 21 1.86 -9.17 26.51
C LYS A 21 1.13 -9.96 27.62
N GLU A 22 1.74 -11.01 28.18
CA GLU A 22 1.21 -11.76 29.32
C GLU A 22 1.01 -10.90 30.57
N LYS A 23 1.88 -9.91 30.79
CA LYS A 23 1.74 -8.91 31.87
C LYS A 23 0.66 -7.85 31.60
N GLY A 24 -0.02 -7.91 30.45
CA GLY A 24 -1.06 -6.95 30.06
C GLY A 24 -0.54 -5.59 29.61
N LYS A 25 0.78 -5.42 29.40
CA LYS A 25 1.36 -4.14 28.92
C LYS A 25 1.21 -3.96 27.41
N ILE A 26 1.10 -5.06 26.67
CA ILE A 26 0.92 -5.09 25.22
C ILE A 26 -0.37 -5.88 24.93
N CYS A 27 -1.30 -5.28 24.18
CA CYS A 27 -2.53 -5.97 23.78
C CYS A 27 -2.29 -6.82 22.52
N PHE A 28 -1.64 -6.23 21.51
CA PHE A 28 -1.39 -6.86 20.22
C PHE A 28 0.06 -6.63 19.80
N LEU A 29 0.66 -7.63 19.17
CA LEU A 29 1.99 -7.55 18.61
C LEU A 29 1.92 -7.33 17.11
N GLY A 30 2.57 -6.28 16.62
CA GLY A 30 2.59 -5.95 15.20
C GLY A 30 3.99 -5.87 14.62
N ILE A 31 4.07 -6.00 13.30
CA ILE A 31 5.30 -5.78 12.54
C ILE A 31 5.03 -4.91 11.32
N THR A 32 6.00 -4.07 10.96
CA THR A 32 5.97 -3.27 9.74
C THR A 32 7.22 -3.50 8.91
N GLU A 33 7.08 -3.58 7.62
CA GLU A 33 8.18 -3.66 6.66
C GLU A 33 8.85 -2.30 6.41
N SER A 34 10.05 -2.33 5.85
CA SER A 34 10.74 -1.16 5.27
C SER A 34 10.53 -1.14 3.76
N SER A 35 9.32 -0.80 3.31
CA SER A 35 8.85 -0.95 1.94
C SER A 35 9.79 -0.44 0.85
N PRO A 36 10.51 0.71 0.99
CA PRO A 36 11.44 1.18 -0.05
C PRO A 36 12.59 0.23 -0.36
N ILE A 37 12.97 -0.64 0.60
CA ILE A 37 14.04 -1.62 0.43
C ILE A 37 13.54 -3.07 0.45
N ASP A 38 12.22 -3.26 0.48
CA ASP A 38 11.55 -4.56 0.50
C ASP A 38 10.35 -4.60 -0.46
N PRO A 39 10.55 -4.28 -1.76
CA PRO A 39 9.46 -4.24 -2.73
C PRO A 39 8.79 -5.60 -2.95
N ASP A 40 9.47 -6.69 -2.62
CA ASP A 40 8.94 -8.06 -2.69
C ASP A 40 8.27 -8.52 -1.39
N GLN A 41 8.22 -7.65 -0.35
CA GLN A 41 7.57 -7.92 0.94
C GLN A 41 8.07 -9.19 1.65
N ILE A 42 9.37 -9.46 1.55
CA ILE A 42 10.05 -10.62 2.16
C ILE A 42 9.86 -10.61 3.67
N THR A 43 9.99 -9.43 4.31
CA THR A 43 9.81 -9.24 5.75
C THR A 43 8.45 -9.72 6.21
N ILE A 44 7.39 -9.26 5.55
CA ILE A 44 6.00 -9.62 5.91
C ILE A 44 5.73 -11.09 5.61
N SER A 45 6.20 -11.61 4.48
CA SER A 45 6.04 -13.02 4.11
C SER A 45 6.66 -13.95 5.16
N LYS A 46 7.86 -13.64 5.68
CA LYS A 46 8.49 -14.38 6.78
C LYS A 46 7.69 -14.23 8.08
N ALA A 47 7.30 -13.01 8.45
CA ALA A 47 6.59 -12.72 9.68
C ALA A 47 5.27 -13.49 9.81
N ILE A 48 4.47 -13.55 8.76
CA ILE A 48 3.19 -14.28 8.72
C ILE A 48 3.38 -15.78 9.06
N ASN A 49 4.51 -16.36 8.67
CA ASN A 49 4.78 -17.77 8.88
C ASN A 49 5.18 -18.10 10.33
N THR A 50 5.52 -17.11 11.16
CA THR A 50 5.90 -17.34 12.58
C THR A 50 4.70 -17.48 13.51
N ASN A 51 3.52 -17.05 13.11
CA ASN A 51 2.30 -16.98 13.93
C ASN A 51 2.43 -16.12 15.23
N TYR A 52 3.40 -15.22 15.28
CA TYR A 52 3.59 -14.35 16.45
C TYR A 52 2.84 -13.03 16.39
N PHE A 53 2.52 -12.57 15.19
CA PHE A 53 2.02 -11.22 14.98
C PHE A 53 0.51 -11.20 14.80
N ASP A 54 -0.15 -10.33 15.56
CA ASP A 54 -1.58 -10.08 15.48
C ASP A 54 -1.91 -9.07 14.37
N VAL A 55 -0.94 -8.19 14.04
CA VAL A 55 -1.11 -7.10 13.08
C VAL A 55 0.11 -6.97 12.18
N ILE A 56 -0.09 -6.76 10.91
CA ILE A 56 0.97 -6.38 9.97
C ILE A 56 0.69 -5.00 9.35
N MET A 57 1.76 -4.25 9.09
CA MET A 57 1.69 -3.01 8.33
C MET A 57 2.57 -3.13 7.09
N LEU A 58 1.96 -3.00 5.92
CA LEU A 58 2.59 -3.18 4.61
C LEU A 58 2.23 -2.08 3.63
N ALA A 59 3.07 -1.90 2.60
CA ALA A 59 2.75 -1.03 1.48
C ALA A 59 1.76 -1.71 0.53
N PHE A 60 0.66 -1.03 0.26
CA PHE A 60 -0.28 -1.42 -0.77
C PHE A 60 -0.91 -0.19 -1.40
N SER A 61 -0.87 -0.10 -2.71
CA SER A 61 -1.45 1.01 -3.45
C SER A 61 -2.03 0.53 -4.78
N MET A 62 -2.64 1.44 -5.52
CA MET A 62 -3.16 1.16 -6.85
C MET A 62 -2.08 0.68 -7.83
N MET A 63 -0.84 1.18 -7.70
CA MET A 63 0.30 0.83 -8.57
C MET A 63 1.37 -0.05 -7.87
N ASN A 64 1.09 -0.56 -6.68
CA ASN A 64 1.92 -1.53 -5.98
C ASN A 64 1.03 -2.56 -5.29
N GLN A 65 0.66 -3.62 -6.04
CA GLN A 65 -0.38 -4.58 -5.67
C GLN A 65 0.15 -5.96 -5.28
N ASN A 66 1.46 -6.16 -5.15
CA ASN A 66 2.09 -7.47 -4.96
C ASN A 66 1.57 -8.24 -3.72
N ALA A 67 1.15 -7.56 -2.64
CA ALA A 67 0.54 -8.21 -1.48
C ALA A 67 -0.78 -8.94 -1.78
N LYS A 68 -1.45 -8.57 -2.87
CA LYS A 68 -2.84 -8.99 -3.17
C LYS A 68 -2.99 -10.49 -3.34
N THR A 69 -2.01 -11.15 -3.97
CA THR A 69 -2.10 -12.56 -4.34
C THR A 69 -1.58 -13.51 -3.27
N GLU A 70 -0.58 -13.11 -2.50
CA GLU A 70 0.07 -14.01 -1.55
C GLU A 70 -0.09 -13.60 -0.09
N ILE A 71 0.04 -12.31 0.21
CA ILE A 71 0.05 -11.82 1.59
C ILE A 71 -1.36 -11.70 2.14
N LEU A 72 -2.23 -10.96 1.46
CA LEU A 72 -3.59 -10.68 1.97
C LEU A 72 -4.45 -11.95 2.12
N PRO A 73 -4.39 -12.98 1.25
CA PRO A 73 -5.08 -14.24 1.51
C PRO A 73 -4.56 -14.97 2.74
N LYS A 74 -3.23 -14.94 2.98
CA LYS A 74 -2.62 -15.60 4.15
C LYS A 74 -2.98 -14.88 5.45
N THR A 75 -2.95 -13.54 5.48
CA THR A 75 -3.33 -12.79 6.69
C THR A 75 -4.78 -13.04 7.07
N ARG A 76 -5.69 -13.07 6.09
CA ARG A 76 -7.09 -13.43 6.32
C ARG A 76 -7.26 -14.83 6.87
N SER A 77 -6.61 -15.83 6.28
CA SER A 77 -6.72 -17.22 6.73
C SER A 77 -6.19 -17.44 8.16
N LYS A 78 -5.23 -16.59 8.58
CA LYS A 78 -4.62 -16.64 9.91
C LYS A 78 -5.23 -15.63 10.90
N ASN A 79 -6.25 -14.88 10.50
CA ASN A 79 -6.87 -13.83 11.30
C ASN A 79 -5.86 -12.76 11.79
N ILE A 80 -4.91 -12.39 10.93
CA ILE A 80 -3.94 -11.33 11.18
C ILE A 80 -4.49 -10.04 10.57
N ALA A 81 -4.65 -8.99 11.37
CA ALA A 81 -5.11 -7.69 10.90
C ALA A 81 -4.07 -7.01 10.00
N THR A 82 -4.53 -6.30 8.99
CA THR A 82 -3.67 -5.66 7.99
C THR A 82 -3.90 -4.15 7.92
N MET A 83 -2.81 -3.40 8.09
CA MET A 83 -2.77 -1.95 7.93
C MET A 83 -2.02 -1.60 6.65
N SER A 84 -2.69 -0.92 5.71
CA SER A 84 -2.05 -0.45 4.47
C SER A 84 -1.42 0.91 4.68
N MET A 85 -0.14 1.04 4.35
CA MET A 85 0.57 2.30 4.19
C MET A 85 0.93 2.54 2.73
N PHE A 86 1.44 3.73 2.39
CA PHE A 86 1.86 4.12 1.03
C PHE A 86 0.72 4.19 0.00
N VAL A 87 -0.52 4.31 0.44
CA VAL A 87 -1.70 4.42 -0.45
C VAL A 87 -1.60 5.62 -1.38
N VAL A 88 -1.20 6.78 -0.82
CA VAL A 88 -0.91 8.02 -1.54
C VAL A 88 0.43 8.54 -1.06
N ARG A 89 1.43 8.50 -1.92
CA ARG A 89 2.77 9.05 -1.69
C ARG A 89 3.04 10.16 -2.70
N SER A 90 4.30 10.60 -2.77
CA SER A 90 4.77 11.58 -3.77
C SER A 90 4.31 11.24 -5.19
N LEU A 91 4.23 9.97 -5.52
CA LEU A 91 3.70 9.46 -6.78
C LEU A 91 2.37 10.11 -7.20
N PHE A 92 1.42 10.25 -6.26
CA PHE A 92 0.09 10.80 -6.54
C PHE A 92 -0.15 12.20 -5.98
N SER A 93 0.75 12.72 -5.13
CA SER A 93 0.57 14.01 -4.44
C SER A 93 1.52 15.11 -4.91
N VAL A 94 2.60 14.76 -5.57
CA VAL A 94 3.57 15.72 -6.13
C VAL A 94 3.28 15.90 -7.62
N ASN A 95 3.11 17.16 -8.03
CA ASN A 95 2.83 17.49 -9.43
C ASN A 95 3.96 17.01 -10.36
N GLY A 96 3.61 16.37 -11.46
CA GLY A 96 4.55 15.85 -12.46
C GLY A 96 5.13 14.47 -12.12
N ARG A 97 5.13 14.04 -10.86
CA ARG A 97 5.76 12.77 -10.47
C ARG A 97 5.11 11.55 -11.11
N LEU A 98 3.80 11.53 -11.20
CA LEU A 98 3.09 10.42 -11.85
C LEU A 98 3.44 10.31 -13.33
N GLN A 99 3.56 11.45 -14.04
CA GLN A 99 4.00 11.47 -15.44
C GLN A 99 5.41 10.89 -15.58
N GLU A 100 6.35 11.29 -14.73
CA GLU A 100 7.73 10.80 -14.76
C GLU A 100 7.79 9.30 -14.56
N ASP A 101 7.07 8.77 -13.55
CA ASP A 101 7.04 7.33 -13.29
C ASP A 101 6.35 6.55 -14.41
N ILE A 102 5.29 7.06 -15.02
CA ILE A 102 4.67 6.46 -16.21
C ILE A 102 5.64 6.42 -17.39
N HIS A 103 6.35 7.53 -17.69
CA HIS A 103 7.37 7.53 -18.75
C HIS A 103 8.43 6.45 -18.53
N LYS A 104 8.90 6.30 -17.28
CA LYS A 104 9.85 5.25 -16.93
C LYS A 104 9.26 3.85 -17.14
N LEU A 105 8.06 3.60 -16.66
CA LEU A 105 7.39 2.31 -16.81
C LEU A 105 7.14 1.92 -18.28
N VAL A 106 6.80 2.90 -19.13
CA VAL A 106 6.66 2.67 -20.59
C VAL A 106 8.03 2.39 -21.21
N LYS A 107 9.06 3.16 -20.88
CA LYS A 107 10.44 2.91 -21.36
C LYS A 107 10.93 1.51 -20.98
N ASP A 108 10.61 1.07 -19.77
CA ASP A 108 10.95 -0.25 -19.24
C ASP A 108 9.99 -1.35 -19.74
N LYS A 109 9.09 -1.04 -20.69
CA LYS A 109 8.09 -1.94 -21.29
C LYS A 109 7.13 -2.58 -20.27
N GLN A 110 6.93 -1.95 -19.14
CA GLN A 110 5.98 -2.36 -18.11
C GLN A 110 4.59 -1.80 -18.34
N LEU A 111 4.47 -0.70 -19.09
CA LEU A 111 3.19 -0.15 -19.54
C LEU A 111 3.19 0.06 -21.06
N PRO A 112 2.02 -0.02 -21.72
CA PRO A 112 1.87 0.28 -23.14
C PRO A 112 2.21 1.73 -23.48
N GLU A 113 2.72 1.97 -24.70
CA GLU A 113 3.13 3.30 -25.17
C GLU A 113 2.00 4.35 -25.18
N TRP A 114 0.74 3.92 -25.36
CA TRP A 114 -0.39 4.83 -25.39
C TRP A 114 -0.60 5.62 -24.08
N PHE A 115 -0.06 5.14 -22.94
CA PHE A 115 -0.06 5.91 -21.67
C PHE A 115 0.65 7.27 -21.80
N LEU A 116 1.56 7.42 -22.74
CA LEU A 116 2.27 8.69 -23.01
C LEU A 116 1.40 9.71 -23.74
N ASN A 117 0.30 9.28 -24.33
CA ASN A 117 -0.61 10.13 -25.11
C ASN A 117 -1.73 10.75 -24.26
N GLU A 118 -1.87 10.31 -23.00
CA GLU A 118 -2.85 10.84 -22.07
C GLU A 118 -2.43 12.24 -21.58
N LYS A 119 -3.35 13.20 -21.63
CA LYS A 119 -3.09 14.56 -21.13
C LYS A 119 -2.88 14.56 -19.62
N GLU A 120 -3.74 13.86 -18.91
CA GLU A 120 -3.64 13.62 -17.49
C GLU A 120 -3.43 12.13 -17.25
N PRO A 121 -2.35 11.75 -16.55
CA PRO A 121 -2.11 10.36 -16.26
C PRO A 121 -3.29 9.71 -15.56
N LEU A 122 -3.68 8.55 -16.04
CA LEU A 122 -4.78 7.75 -15.50
C LEU A 122 -6.18 8.36 -15.68
N GLU A 123 -6.37 9.40 -16.51
CA GLU A 123 -7.69 9.99 -16.79
C GLU A 123 -8.69 8.93 -17.29
N TYR A 124 -8.25 8.02 -18.17
CA TYR A 124 -9.08 6.94 -18.69
C TYR A 124 -9.56 5.96 -17.59
N ILE A 125 -8.80 5.83 -16.48
CA ILE A 125 -9.23 5.05 -15.30
C ILE A 125 -10.28 5.84 -14.51
N LEU A 126 -10.06 7.15 -14.36
CA LEU A 126 -10.90 7.99 -13.52
C LEU A 126 -12.25 8.30 -14.16
N LYS A 127 -12.32 8.41 -15.48
CA LYS A 127 -13.52 8.82 -16.22
C LYS A 127 -14.78 8.05 -15.84
N ASP A 128 -14.65 6.73 -15.63
CA ASP A 128 -15.76 5.86 -15.31
C ASP A 128 -15.63 5.22 -13.91
N SER A 129 -14.87 5.84 -13.02
CA SER A 129 -14.57 5.29 -11.70
C SER A 129 -15.58 5.65 -10.61
N GLY A 130 -16.34 6.72 -10.83
CA GLY A 130 -17.12 7.37 -9.78
C GLY A 130 -16.26 8.09 -8.72
N ALA A 131 -14.95 8.24 -8.96
CA ALA A 131 -14.04 8.99 -8.09
C ALA A 131 -13.97 10.47 -8.48
N ASN A 132 -13.74 11.34 -7.49
CA ASN A 132 -13.64 12.78 -7.74
C ASN A 132 -12.27 13.21 -8.32
N ASN A 133 -11.23 12.45 -8.03
CA ASN A 133 -9.86 12.66 -8.48
C ASN A 133 -9.01 11.42 -8.16
N ILE A 134 -7.72 11.45 -8.55
CA ILE A 134 -6.80 10.32 -8.37
C ILE A 134 -6.59 9.94 -6.90
N ILE A 135 -6.53 10.91 -5.98
CA ILE A 135 -6.36 10.66 -4.54
C ILE A 135 -7.58 9.91 -3.99
N ASP A 136 -8.80 10.33 -4.37
CA ASP A 136 -10.05 9.65 -4.01
C ASP A 136 -10.05 8.22 -4.55
N ALA A 137 -9.65 8.02 -5.81
CA ALA A 137 -9.56 6.69 -6.41
C ALA A 137 -8.57 5.79 -5.66
N CYS A 138 -7.38 6.29 -5.30
CA CYS A 138 -6.36 5.53 -4.55
C CYS A 138 -6.91 5.04 -3.21
N TYR A 139 -7.52 5.91 -2.40
CA TYR A 139 -8.08 5.53 -1.10
C TYR A 139 -9.22 4.52 -1.25
N ARG A 140 -10.14 4.74 -2.18
CA ARG A 140 -11.28 3.83 -2.42
C ARG A 140 -10.83 2.48 -2.93
N TYR A 141 -9.85 2.44 -3.85
CA TYR A 141 -9.28 1.19 -4.34
C TYR A 141 -8.70 0.36 -3.20
N VAL A 142 -7.88 0.96 -2.35
CA VAL A 142 -7.20 0.25 -1.25
C VAL A 142 -8.19 -0.11 -0.13
N ARG A 143 -9.07 0.83 0.28
CA ARG A 143 -10.03 0.60 1.36
C ARG A 143 -10.96 -0.59 1.10
N HIS A 144 -11.33 -0.81 -0.15
CA HIS A 144 -12.22 -1.89 -0.54
C HIS A 144 -11.49 -3.15 -1.05
N GLN A 145 -10.15 -3.16 -0.94
CA GLN A 145 -9.38 -4.37 -1.22
C GLN A 145 -9.59 -5.39 -0.11
N GLN A 146 -9.98 -6.60 -0.51
CA GLN A 146 -10.20 -7.70 0.44
C GLN A 146 -8.89 -8.06 1.17
N GLY A 147 -8.93 -8.07 2.50
CA GLY A 147 -7.77 -8.34 3.35
C GLY A 147 -7.03 -7.07 3.81
N ILE A 148 -7.51 -5.87 3.48
CA ILE A 148 -7.08 -4.61 4.09
C ILE A 148 -8.11 -4.19 5.13
N ASP A 149 -7.71 -4.13 6.40
CA ASP A 149 -8.59 -3.77 7.50
C ASP A 149 -8.52 -2.27 7.81
N THR A 150 -7.34 -1.68 7.67
CA THR A 150 -7.11 -0.26 7.98
C THR A 150 -6.25 0.39 6.90
N VAL A 151 -6.63 1.61 6.51
CA VAL A 151 -5.87 2.45 5.59
C VAL A 151 -5.25 3.60 6.37
N LEU A 152 -3.92 3.70 6.31
CA LEU A 152 -3.17 4.76 6.97
C LEU A 152 -2.96 5.95 6.05
N PHE A 153 -3.09 7.14 6.61
CA PHE A 153 -2.69 8.38 5.97
C PHE A 153 -2.20 9.38 7.00
N GLY A 154 -1.32 10.28 6.57
CA GLY A 154 -0.80 11.37 7.39
C GLY A 154 -0.84 12.68 6.62
N THR A 155 -1.29 13.75 7.26
CA THR A 155 -1.30 15.10 6.69
C THR A 155 -1.30 16.14 7.80
N GLY A 156 -0.55 17.23 7.59
CA GLY A 156 -0.60 18.43 8.45
C GLY A 156 -1.71 19.42 8.04
N ASN A 157 -2.45 19.13 6.96
CA ASN A 157 -3.49 20.00 6.44
C ASN A 157 -4.89 19.45 6.78
N ILE A 158 -5.69 20.24 7.50
CA ILE A 158 -7.04 19.83 7.97
C ILE A 158 -8.03 19.59 6.82
N ASP A 159 -7.91 20.30 5.71
CA ASP A 159 -8.79 20.07 4.55
C ASP A 159 -8.42 18.79 3.81
N HIS A 160 -7.13 18.46 3.73
CA HIS A 160 -6.70 17.15 3.24
C HIS A 160 -7.19 16.02 4.16
N LEU A 161 -7.13 16.21 5.48
CA LEU A 161 -7.67 15.25 6.45
C LEU A 161 -9.15 14.96 6.17
N LYS A 162 -9.97 16.00 6.06
CA LYS A 162 -11.42 15.87 5.78
C LYS A 162 -11.69 15.17 4.45
N LYS A 163 -10.94 15.53 3.39
CA LYS A 163 -11.05 14.90 2.06
C LYS A 163 -10.67 13.42 2.11
N ASN A 164 -9.56 13.07 2.78
CA ASN A 164 -9.10 11.69 2.90
C ASN A 164 -10.10 10.82 3.66
N ILE A 165 -10.66 11.33 4.77
CA ILE A 165 -11.73 10.64 5.53
C ILE A 165 -12.94 10.40 4.62
N LYS A 166 -13.39 11.43 3.88
CA LYS A 166 -14.51 11.29 2.93
C LYS A 166 -14.24 10.22 1.89
N SER A 167 -13.03 10.16 1.32
CA SER A 167 -12.65 9.15 0.33
C SER A 167 -12.67 7.73 0.91
N ILE A 168 -12.14 7.54 2.13
CA ILE A 168 -12.10 6.23 2.81
C ILE A 168 -13.51 5.74 3.16
N LEU A 169 -14.42 6.64 3.50
CA LEU A 169 -15.80 6.30 3.83
C LEU A 169 -16.72 6.16 2.61
N ASN A 170 -16.24 6.50 1.43
CA ASN A 170 -17.02 6.46 0.20
C ASN A 170 -17.20 5.02 -0.32
N LEU A 171 -18.14 4.86 -1.27
CA LEU A 171 -18.41 3.58 -1.92
C LEU A 171 -17.17 3.10 -2.71
N LYS A 172 -17.10 1.80 -2.94
CA LYS A 172 -16.12 1.17 -3.81
C LYS A 172 -16.16 1.80 -5.23
N LEU A 173 -15.02 1.81 -5.91
CA LEU A 173 -14.95 2.17 -7.33
C LEU A 173 -15.80 1.20 -8.17
N PHE A 174 -16.25 1.64 -9.34
CA PHE A 174 -16.96 0.75 -10.24
C PHE A 174 -16.07 -0.41 -10.70
N ASP A 175 -16.65 -1.58 -10.88
CA ASP A 175 -15.90 -2.82 -11.16
C ASP A 175 -15.10 -2.74 -12.46
N GLU A 176 -15.57 -2.00 -13.45
CA GLU A 176 -14.84 -1.77 -14.69
C GLU A 176 -13.54 -1.00 -14.44
N CYS A 177 -13.58 0.03 -13.60
CA CYS A 177 -12.40 0.77 -13.20
C CYS A 177 -11.39 -0.11 -12.44
N ILE A 178 -11.88 -0.91 -11.48
CA ILE A 178 -11.04 -1.86 -10.74
C ILE A 178 -10.38 -2.86 -11.69
N SER A 179 -11.12 -3.34 -12.70
CA SER A 179 -10.59 -4.26 -13.71
C SER A 179 -9.48 -3.63 -14.54
N LYS A 180 -9.63 -2.38 -14.97
CA LYS A 180 -8.60 -1.60 -15.68
C LYS A 180 -7.35 -1.40 -14.80
N ILE A 181 -7.52 -1.00 -13.54
CA ILE A 181 -6.42 -0.86 -12.58
C ILE A 181 -5.64 -2.17 -12.44
N ASN A 182 -6.34 -3.28 -12.25
CA ASN A 182 -5.71 -4.58 -12.09
C ASN A 182 -5.00 -5.03 -13.39
N GLN A 183 -5.63 -4.81 -14.54
CA GLN A 183 -5.06 -5.18 -15.84
C GLN A 183 -3.71 -4.53 -16.08
N TYR A 184 -3.58 -3.24 -15.78
CA TYR A 184 -2.36 -2.49 -16.11
C TYR A 184 -1.34 -2.41 -14.98
N PHE A 185 -1.74 -2.60 -13.71
CA PHE A 185 -0.83 -2.34 -12.59
C PHE A 185 -0.58 -3.55 -11.69
N SER A 186 -1.30 -4.68 -11.84
CA SER A 186 -1.14 -5.81 -10.92
C SER A 186 0.25 -6.47 -10.96
N HIS A 187 0.97 -6.32 -12.06
CA HIS A 187 2.33 -6.85 -12.23
C HIS A 187 3.43 -5.90 -11.73
N LEU A 188 3.09 -4.63 -11.45
CA LEU A 188 4.06 -3.64 -11.03
C LEU A 188 4.49 -3.88 -9.58
N LYS A 189 5.79 -3.69 -9.33
CA LYS A 189 6.40 -3.81 -8.00
C LYS A 189 7.22 -2.58 -7.67
N GLY A 190 7.15 -2.14 -6.42
CA GLY A 190 7.99 -1.06 -5.91
C GLY A 190 7.63 0.34 -6.39
N VAL A 191 6.56 0.51 -7.16
CA VAL A 191 6.16 1.82 -7.68
C VAL A 191 5.63 2.69 -6.55
N GLY A 192 6.20 3.90 -6.39
CA GLY A 192 5.83 4.85 -5.34
C GLY A 192 6.33 4.48 -3.94
N LEU A 193 7.26 3.53 -3.80
CA LEU A 193 7.86 3.15 -2.52
C LEU A 193 9.11 3.98 -2.19
N ASP A 194 9.02 5.29 -2.29
CA ASP A 194 10.14 6.20 -2.04
C ASP A 194 10.44 6.34 -0.54
N PHE A 195 11.72 6.53 -0.20
CA PHE A 195 12.09 7.04 1.11
C PHE A 195 11.52 8.45 1.29
N PRO A 196 11.09 8.83 2.52
CA PRO A 196 10.76 10.21 2.78
C PRO A 196 11.99 11.06 2.51
N GLU A 197 11.86 12.10 1.68
CA GLU A 197 12.90 13.10 1.53
C GLU A 197 13.17 13.69 2.92
N ARG A 198 14.37 13.49 3.43
CA ARG A 198 14.81 14.23 4.59
C ARG A 198 15.04 15.65 4.08
N ASN A 199 14.18 16.59 4.48
CA ASN A 199 14.44 17.99 4.29
C ASN A 199 15.87 18.26 4.78
N LYS A 200 16.75 18.57 3.81
CA LYS A 200 18.13 18.99 4.09
C LYS A 200 18.11 20.41 4.62
#